data_1016063fc238212475241edb24644c16
#
_entry.id   1016063fc238212475241edb24644c16
#
_cell.length_a   1.000
_cell.length_b   1.000
_cell.length_c   1.000
_cell.angle_alpha   90.00
_cell.angle_beta   90.00
_cell.angle_gamma   90.00
#
_symmetry.space_group_name_H-M   'P 1'
#
loop_
_entity.id
_entity.type
_entity.pdbx_description
1 polymer ?
#
loop_
_entity_poly.entity_id
_entity_poly.type
_entity_poly.pdbx_seq_one_letter_code
_entity_poly.pdbx_strand_id
1 'polypeptide(L)'
;MDTHTKELEYLLNNYWCVKEVKPKEYFEIKNHLDYYKDFIRDKLGSRLIVNDRFIKLEKIPTTPKIYMGITSFTDKLEYIIQFIVLLFLEDKPKLEQFILSDLIEFITNTATTLQLDTMPNWNIFHHRKCLVNVMNHLKNLSILRVVEERSLFTEDAKAEALYETTGISNYYVREFKGNIVEYTSISDYMNDEFADQNELVGDVRRYHIYRSLLYGLVTYTEDLTEYEMDYMRKFRGSIKNEFEKYVNGEFELTRNMALLLIDPESREKEYFPNTKAISDILLLVNYAIVLKITNEEFSLQENETFAIAQEQLYRIIKDVRQEYQMYFSKNYREMPLDKFIEEVIYYLKEYDFIKETELRYIIYPSIARMVGYIPKEKEVQLSIFEGVENE
;
A
#
# COMPACT_ATOMS: atom_id res chain seq x y z
N MET A 1 -19.03 13.78 13.83
CA MET A 1 -18.50 12.87 12.80
C MET A 1 -19.68 12.45 11.95
N ASP A 2 -19.62 12.76 10.67
CA ASP A 2 -20.65 12.29 9.73
C ASP A 2 -20.58 10.76 9.67
N THR A 3 -21.70 10.09 9.94
CA THR A 3 -21.74 8.62 10.11
C THR A 3 -21.43 7.86 8.82
N HIS A 4 -21.33 8.55 7.68
CA HIS A 4 -21.22 7.92 6.35
C HIS A 4 -19.80 7.82 5.81
N THR A 5 -18.81 8.36 6.50
CA THR A 5 -17.38 8.21 6.11
C THR A 5 -16.88 6.79 6.34
N LYS A 6 -17.41 6.09 7.34
CA LYS A 6 -17.00 4.73 7.72
C LYS A 6 -17.20 3.69 6.62
N GLU A 7 -18.27 3.82 5.84
CA GLU A 7 -18.57 2.89 4.76
C GLU A 7 -17.57 3.02 3.61
N LEU A 8 -17.22 4.26 3.23
CA LEU A 8 -16.20 4.50 2.22
C LEU A 8 -14.80 4.10 2.74
N GLU A 9 -14.49 4.42 4.00
CA GLU A 9 -13.27 3.98 4.67
C GLU A 9 -13.13 2.46 4.65
N TYR A 10 -14.23 1.73 4.94
CA TYR A 10 -14.24 0.28 4.84
C TYR A 10 -13.87 -0.21 3.44
N LEU A 11 -14.45 0.39 2.38
CA LEU A 11 -14.15 0.03 0.99
C LEU A 11 -12.71 0.40 0.59
N LEU A 12 -12.16 1.48 1.12
CA LEU A 12 -10.78 1.89 0.89
C LEU A 12 -9.78 0.95 1.57
N ASN A 13 -10.12 0.46 2.76
CA ASN A 13 -9.25 -0.40 3.57
C ASN A 13 -9.33 -1.88 3.20
N ASN A 14 -10.49 -2.34 2.71
CA ASN A 14 -10.72 -3.74 2.40
C ASN A 14 -10.75 -3.99 0.89
N TYR A 15 -10.42 -5.21 0.49
CA TYR A 15 -10.48 -5.61 -0.91
C TYR A 15 -11.93 -5.58 -1.43
N TRP A 16 -12.85 -6.11 -0.65
CA TRP A 16 -14.30 -6.09 -0.82
C TRP A 16 -15.04 -6.29 0.50
N CYS A 17 -16.35 -6.08 0.47
CA CYS A 17 -17.25 -6.41 1.57
C CYS A 17 -18.12 -7.60 1.17
N VAL A 18 -17.85 -8.78 1.70
CA VAL A 18 -18.62 -10.01 1.39
C VAL A 18 -19.81 -10.12 2.32
N LYS A 19 -21.02 -10.16 1.77
CA LYS A 19 -22.29 -10.16 2.51
C LYS A 19 -22.40 -11.31 3.52
N GLU A 20 -21.96 -12.52 3.15
CA GLU A 20 -22.05 -13.68 4.04
C GLU A 20 -21.13 -13.58 5.26
N VAL A 21 -20.03 -12.82 5.16
CA VAL A 21 -19.03 -12.65 6.22
C VAL A 21 -19.30 -11.40 7.05
N LYS A 22 -19.71 -10.32 6.38
CA LYS A 22 -19.93 -8.99 6.97
C LYS A 22 -21.29 -8.44 6.55
N PRO A 23 -22.41 -9.08 6.98
CA PRO A 23 -23.75 -8.69 6.53
C PRO A 23 -24.12 -7.28 6.95
N LYS A 24 -23.75 -6.86 8.16
CA LYS A 24 -24.05 -5.52 8.67
C LYS A 24 -23.39 -4.45 7.82
N GLU A 25 -22.08 -4.54 7.65
CA GLU A 25 -21.27 -3.61 6.86
C GLU A 25 -21.73 -3.60 5.38
N TYR A 26 -22.07 -4.76 4.82
CA TYR A 26 -22.60 -4.85 3.46
C TYR A 26 -23.88 -4.04 3.27
N PHE A 27 -24.85 -4.16 4.19
CA PHE A 27 -26.11 -3.43 4.10
C PHE A 27 -25.94 -1.94 4.42
N GLU A 28 -25.06 -1.57 5.36
CA GLU A 28 -24.73 -0.18 5.65
C GLU A 28 -24.12 0.49 4.40
N ILE A 29 -23.11 -0.11 3.80
CA ILE A 29 -22.49 0.37 2.54
C ILE A 29 -23.57 0.48 1.45
N LYS A 30 -24.38 -0.56 1.24
CA LYS A 30 -25.39 -0.59 0.18
C LYS A 30 -26.45 0.50 0.33
N ASN A 31 -26.90 0.77 1.55
CA ASN A 31 -27.93 1.75 1.84
C ASN A 31 -27.43 3.20 1.69
N HIS A 32 -26.12 3.42 1.84
CA HIS A 32 -25.51 4.75 1.76
C HIS A 32 -24.71 4.99 0.48
N LEU A 33 -24.82 4.10 -0.52
CA LEU A 33 -24.11 4.24 -1.81
C LEU A 33 -24.29 5.61 -2.45
N ASP A 34 -25.52 6.17 -2.40
CA ASP A 34 -25.83 7.46 -3.01
C ASP A 34 -25.04 8.63 -2.42
N TYR A 35 -24.51 8.48 -1.21
CA TYR A 35 -23.73 9.52 -0.55
C TYR A 35 -22.34 9.68 -1.18
N TYR A 36 -21.66 8.59 -1.56
CA TYR A 36 -20.28 8.62 -2.02
C TYR A 36 -20.04 8.08 -3.44
N LYS A 37 -21.07 7.51 -4.12
CA LYS A 37 -20.93 6.98 -5.48
C LYS A 37 -20.43 8.02 -6.49
N ASP A 38 -20.91 9.28 -6.35
CA ASP A 38 -20.50 10.37 -7.24
C ASP A 38 -19.06 10.78 -7.00
N PHE A 39 -18.61 10.80 -5.74
CA PHE A 39 -17.19 11.02 -5.41
C PHE A 39 -16.30 9.93 -6.03
N ILE A 40 -16.69 8.66 -5.90
CA ILE A 40 -15.95 7.53 -6.48
C ILE A 40 -15.89 7.65 -8.01
N ARG A 41 -17.02 7.91 -8.67
CA ARG A 41 -17.11 8.02 -10.13
C ARG A 41 -16.41 9.28 -10.66
N ASP A 42 -16.76 10.45 -10.11
CA ASP A 42 -16.40 11.74 -10.73
C ASP A 42 -15.05 12.25 -10.25
N LYS A 43 -14.55 11.82 -9.09
CA LYS A 43 -13.26 12.27 -8.52
C LYS A 43 -12.18 11.20 -8.62
N LEU A 44 -12.54 9.95 -8.32
CA LEU A 44 -11.58 8.85 -8.41
C LEU A 44 -11.61 8.14 -9.76
N GLY A 45 -12.68 8.28 -10.56
CA GLY A 45 -12.85 7.52 -11.79
C GLY A 45 -12.82 6.01 -11.55
N SER A 46 -13.14 5.57 -10.34
CA SER A 46 -13.03 4.18 -9.93
C SER A 46 -14.33 3.44 -10.14
N ARG A 47 -14.22 2.16 -10.52
CA ARG A 47 -15.37 1.27 -10.68
C ARG A 47 -15.83 0.75 -9.30
N LEU A 48 -17.12 0.89 -9.03
CA LEU A 48 -17.78 0.30 -7.86
C LEU A 48 -18.65 -0.86 -8.32
N ILE A 49 -18.31 -2.09 -7.93
CA ILE A 49 -19.05 -3.30 -8.26
C ILE A 49 -19.96 -3.62 -7.08
N VAL A 50 -21.27 -3.63 -7.33
CA VAL A 50 -22.29 -3.95 -6.33
C VAL A 50 -23.16 -5.08 -6.83
N ASN A 51 -23.17 -6.19 -6.14
CA ASN A 51 -24.07 -7.31 -6.44
C ASN A 51 -24.65 -7.89 -5.14
N ASP A 52 -25.39 -8.98 -5.21
CA ASP A 52 -26.07 -9.62 -4.08
C ASP A 52 -25.14 -10.36 -3.12
N ARG A 53 -23.87 -10.54 -3.49
CA ARG A 53 -22.86 -11.31 -2.73
C ARG A 53 -21.80 -10.44 -2.09
N PHE A 54 -21.36 -9.37 -2.77
CA PHE A 54 -20.30 -8.49 -2.28
C PHE A 54 -20.40 -7.07 -2.88
N ILE A 55 -19.66 -6.15 -2.28
CA ILE A 55 -19.39 -4.81 -2.80
C ILE A 55 -17.86 -4.65 -2.90
N LYS A 56 -17.36 -4.25 -4.08
CA LYS A 56 -15.94 -4.04 -4.36
C LYS A 56 -15.70 -2.66 -4.97
N LEU A 57 -14.77 -1.92 -4.39
CA LEU A 57 -14.21 -0.71 -4.99
C LEU A 57 -12.90 -1.08 -5.69
N GLU A 58 -12.81 -0.88 -7.00
CA GLU A 58 -11.56 -1.07 -7.74
C GLU A 58 -10.63 0.11 -7.48
N LYS A 59 -9.59 -0.13 -6.69
CA LYS A 59 -8.59 0.86 -6.30
C LYS A 59 -7.39 0.78 -7.23
N ILE A 60 -7.19 1.81 -8.05
CA ILE A 60 -6.10 1.87 -9.01
C ILE A 60 -5.26 3.11 -8.65
N PRO A 61 -4.06 2.94 -8.06
CA PRO A 61 -3.20 4.07 -7.72
C PRO A 61 -2.61 4.69 -9.00
N THR A 62 -2.17 5.92 -8.94
CA THR A 62 -1.46 6.58 -10.06
C THR A 62 -0.06 6.01 -10.26
N THR A 63 0.63 5.75 -9.16
CA THR A 63 1.95 5.12 -9.14
C THR A 63 1.90 3.93 -8.19
N PRO A 64 2.02 2.68 -8.69
CA PRO A 64 2.04 1.49 -7.83
C PRO A 64 3.26 1.50 -6.91
N LYS A 65 3.04 1.18 -5.64
CA LYS A 65 4.09 1.01 -4.62
C LYS A 65 4.02 -0.40 -4.05
N ILE A 66 5.14 -0.89 -3.55
CA ILE A 66 5.23 -2.25 -2.99
C ILE A 66 4.26 -2.44 -1.83
N TYR A 67 4.10 -1.44 -0.97
CA TYR A 67 3.17 -1.49 0.15
C TYR A 67 1.68 -1.57 -0.25
N MET A 68 1.35 -1.29 -1.51
CA MET A 68 -0.03 -1.44 -2.06
C MET A 68 -0.31 -2.87 -2.53
N GLY A 69 0.70 -3.73 -2.57
CA GLY A 69 0.59 -5.14 -2.95
C GLY A 69 0.03 -6.03 -1.83
N ILE A 70 0.19 -7.33 -2.00
CA ILE A 70 -0.20 -8.32 -0.98
C ILE A 70 0.91 -8.39 0.06
N THR A 71 0.73 -7.72 1.20
CA THR A 71 1.76 -7.56 2.24
C THR A 71 2.16 -8.88 2.92
N SER A 72 1.32 -9.91 2.84
CA SER A 72 1.62 -11.26 3.35
C SER A 72 2.51 -12.08 2.42
N PHE A 73 2.69 -11.64 1.16
CA PHE A 73 3.55 -12.32 0.19
C PHE A 73 4.97 -11.77 0.25
N THR A 74 5.92 -12.69 0.31
CA THR A 74 7.35 -12.37 0.41
C THR A 74 8.16 -12.95 -0.77
N ASP A 75 7.52 -13.77 -1.60
CA ASP A 75 8.17 -14.47 -2.71
C ASP A 75 7.37 -14.30 -4.01
N LYS A 76 8.08 -14.14 -5.13
CA LYS A 76 7.47 -14.10 -6.48
C LYS A 76 6.66 -15.36 -6.77
N LEU A 77 7.07 -16.52 -6.23
CA LEU A 77 6.38 -17.80 -6.40
C LEU A 77 4.94 -17.74 -5.84
N GLU A 78 4.69 -16.98 -4.77
CA GLU A 78 3.34 -16.82 -4.20
C GLU A 78 2.39 -16.14 -5.19
N TYR A 79 2.85 -15.11 -5.91
CA TYR A 79 2.05 -14.47 -6.96
C TYR A 79 1.78 -15.41 -8.14
N ILE A 80 2.79 -16.17 -8.56
CA ILE A 80 2.65 -17.17 -9.65
C ILE A 80 1.61 -18.22 -9.25
N ILE A 81 1.75 -18.81 -8.06
CA ILE A 81 0.80 -19.81 -7.54
C ILE A 81 -0.59 -19.21 -7.44
N GLN A 82 -0.73 -17.99 -6.93
CA GLN A 82 -2.03 -17.34 -6.80
C GLN A 82 -2.76 -17.21 -8.16
N PHE A 83 -2.06 -16.76 -9.21
CA PHE A 83 -2.69 -16.65 -10.54
C PHE A 83 -3.09 -18.00 -11.10
N ILE A 84 -2.29 -19.07 -10.90
CA ILE A 84 -2.65 -20.41 -11.30
C ILE A 84 -3.84 -20.95 -10.51
N VAL A 85 -3.91 -20.67 -9.20
CA VAL A 85 -5.08 -21.05 -8.37
C VAL A 85 -6.33 -20.30 -8.84
N LEU A 86 -6.25 -19.02 -9.17
CA LEU A 86 -7.39 -18.27 -9.72
C LEU A 86 -7.85 -18.85 -11.05
N LEU A 87 -6.92 -19.26 -11.94
CA LEU A 87 -7.23 -19.95 -13.18
C LEU A 87 -7.93 -21.30 -12.92
N PHE A 88 -7.49 -22.08 -11.92
CA PHE A 88 -8.16 -23.32 -11.51
C PHE A 88 -9.59 -23.08 -11.03
N LEU A 89 -9.85 -21.92 -10.42
CA LEU A 89 -11.16 -21.56 -9.89
C LEU A 89 -12.10 -20.92 -10.91
N GLU A 90 -11.60 -20.54 -12.11
CA GLU A 90 -12.38 -19.78 -13.09
C GLU A 90 -13.62 -20.54 -13.55
N ASP A 91 -13.49 -21.84 -13.84
CA ASP A 91 -14.58 -22.69 -14.32
C ASP A 91 -15.39 -23.36 -13.21
N LYS A 92 -15.05 -23.10 -11.92
CA LYS A 92 -15.70 -23.74 -10.80
C LYS A 92 -16.90 -22.96 -10.30
N PRO A 93 -18.12 -23.54 -10.34
CA PRO A 93 -19.30 -22.89 -9.80
C PRO A 93 -19.24 -22.75 -8.27
N LYS A 94 -20.10 -21.88 -7.74
CA LYS A 94 -20.25 -21.71 -6.29
C LYS A 94 -20.61 -23.06 -5.62
N LEU A 95 -19.99 -23.34 -4.47
CA LEU A 95 -20.14 -24.54 -3.64
C LEU A 95 -19.53 -25.81 -4.26
N GLU A 96 -18.77 -25.68 -5.36
CA GLU A 96 -17.98 -26.82 -5.83
C GLU A 96 -16.83 -27.11 -4.89
N GLN A 97 -16.67 -28.37 -4.54
CA GLN A 97 -15.61 -28.83 -3.67
C GLN A 97 -14.48 -29.47 -4.46
N PHE A 98 -13.26 -29.29 -3.99
CA PHE A 98 -12.05 -29.89 -4.56
C PHE A 98 -11.04 -30.21 -3.46
N ILE A 99 -10.21 -31.20 -3.70
CA ILE A 99 -9.14 -31.58 -2.77
C ILE A 99 -7.81 -30.93 -3.14
N LEU A 100 -6.93 -30.80 -2.16
CA LEU A 100 -5.64 -30.15 -2.32
C LEU A 100 -4.76 -30.84 -3.37
N SER A 101 -4.80 -32.17 -3.47
CA SER A 101 -4.03 -32.93 -4.48
C SER A 101 -4.42 -32.57 -5.91
N ASP A 102 -5.72 -32.36 -6.22
CA ASP A 102 -6.16 -31.95 -7.56
C ASP A 102 -5.60 -30.56 -7.92
N LEU A 103 -5.60 -29.64 -6.94
CA LEU A 103 -5.03 -28.30 -7.12
C LEU A 103 -3.51 -28.36 -7.36
N ILE A 104 -2.79 -29.17 -6.59
CA ILE A 104 -1.34 -29.36 -6.73
C ILE A 104 -0.98 -29.91 -8.11
N GLU A 105 -1.75 -30.90 -8.59
CA GLU A 105 -1.57 -31.47 -9.93
C GLU A 105 -1.81 -30.38 -10.99
N PHE A 106 -2.89 -29.64 -10.89
CA PHE A 106 -3.20 -28.53 -11.81
C PHE A 106 -2.08 -27.48 -11.84
N ILE A 107 -1.59 -27.04 -10.65
CA ILE A 107 -0.50 -26.05 -10.56
C ILE A 107 0.75 -26.59 -11.27
N THR A 108 1.12 -27.85 -11.04
CA THR A 108 2.31 -28.47 -11.61
C THR A 108 2.21 -28.57 -13.13
N ASN A 109 1.06 -29.03 -13.65
CA ASN A 109 0.81 -29.18 -15.07
C ASN A 109 0.78 -27.81 -15.78
N THR A 110 0.12 -26.81 -15.19
CA THR A 110 0.04 -25.45 -15.74
C THR A 110 1.42 -24.79 -15.77
N ALA A 111 2.19 -24.86 -14.68
CA ALA A 111 3.54 -24.32 -14.63
C ALA A 111 4.47 -24.95 -15.68
N THR A 112 4.35 -26.27 -15.90
CA THR A 112 5.09 -26.99 -16.92
C THR A 112 4.68 -26.56 -18.34
N THR A 113 3.38 -26.43 -18.58
CA THR A 113 2.84 -26.04 -19.90
C THR A 113 3.26 -24.60 -20.27
N LEU A 114 3.25 -23.71 -19.30
CA LEU A 114 3.66 -22.30 -19.48
C LEU A 114 5.19 -22.11 -19.47
N GLN A 115 5.96 -23.17 -19.23
CA GLN A 115 7.44 -23.14 -19.17
C GLN A 115 7.96 -22.04 -18.24
N LEU A 116 7.37 -21.95 -17.05
CA LEU A 116 7.74 -20.89 -16.10
C LEU A 116 9.18 -21.07 -15.61
N ASP A 117 9.91 -19.94 -15.48
CA ASP A 117 11.29 -19.95 -14.97
C ASP A 117 11.39 -20.51 -13.55
N THR A 118 10.35 -20.29 -12.74
CA THR A 118 10.26 -20.77 -11.36
C THR A 118 9.21 -21.88 -11.27
N MET A 119 9.67 -23.14 -11.20
CA MET A 119 8.80 -24.32 -11.09
C MET A 119 8.52 -24.66 -9.63
N PRO A 120 7.26 -24.82 -9.21
CA PRO A 120 6.94 -25.33 -7.89
C PRO A 120 7.51 -26.74 -7.67
N ASN A 121 8.16 -26.95 -6.53
CA ASN A 121 8.65 -28.27 -6.10
C ASN A 121 8.15 -28.56 -4.68
N TRP A 122 7.19 -29.45 -4.58
CA TRP A 122 6.48 -29.73 -3.34
C TRP A 122 7.30 -30.51 -2.31
N ASN A 123 8.48 -31.01 -2.68
CA ASN A 123 9.45 -31.59 -1.73
C ASN A 123 10.17 -30.49 -0.92
N ILE A 124 10.18 -29.25 -1.43
CA ILE A 124 10.81 -28.10 -0.76
C ILE A 124 9.81 -27.47 0.21
N PHE A 125 10.17 -27.37 1.47
CA PHE A 125 9.33 -26.76 2.52
C PHE A 125 8.88 -25.34 2.17
N HIS A 126 9.80 -24.52 1.65
CA HIS A 126 9.51 -23.14 1.27
C HIS A 126 8.40 -23.04 0.21
N HIS A 127 8.41 -23.90 -0.82
CA HIS A 127 7.38 -23.90 -1.85
C HIS A 127 6.01 -24.36 -1.33
N ARG A 128 5.98 -25.33 -0.39
CA ARG A 128 4.74 -25.68 0.32
C ARG A 128 4.21 -24.52 1.14
N LYS A 129 5.10 -23.79 1.83
CA LYS A 129 4.73 -22.59 2.59
C LYS A 129 4.15 -21.51 1.69
N CYS A 130 4.71 -21.29 0.49
CA CYS A 130 4.15 -20.36 -0.49
C CYS A 130 2.70 -20.72 -0.87
N LEU A 131 2.43 -22.01 -1.15
CA LEU A 131 1.05 -22.43 -1.44
C LEU A 131 0.12 -22.20 -0.25
N VAL A 132 0.53 -22.57 0.96
CA VAL A 132 -0.27 -22.35 2.17
C VAL A 132 -0.56 -20.87 2.40
N ASN A 133 0.41 -19.98 2.18
CA ASN A 133 0.22 -18.54 2.28
C ASN A 133 -0.82 -18.04 1.26
N VAL A 134 -0.74 -18.51 0.01
CA VAL A 134 -1.73 -18.20 -1.04
C VAL A 134 -3.13 -18.68 -0.66
N MET A 135 -3.25 -19.94 -0.21
CA MET A 135 -4.55 -20.48 0.20
C MET A 135 -5.13 -19.71 1.40
N ASN A 136 -4.30 -19.32 2.36
CA ASN A 136 -4.73 -18.46 3.47
C ASN A 136 -5.15 -17.07 3.01
N HIS A 137 -4.43 -16.47 2.07
CA HIS A 137 -4.82 -15.19 1.48
C HIS A 137 -6.19 -15.27 0.80
N LEU A 138 -6.42 -16.26 -0.05
CA LEU A 138 -7.69 -16.47 -0.75
C LEU A 138 -8.84 -16.80 0.22
N LYS A 139 -8.56 -17.55 1.29
CA LYS A 139 -9.50 -17.81 2.38
C LYS A 139 -9.88 -16.52 3.12
N ASN A 140 -8.91 -15.67 3.47
CA ASN A 140 -9.15 -14.40 4.14
C ASN A 140 -9.98 -13.44 3.26
N LEU A 141 -9.83 -13.53 1.96
CA LEU A 141 -10.67 -12.81 0.99
C LEU A 141 -12.02 -13.49 0.75
N SER A 142 -12.31 -14.61 1.40
CA SER A 142 -13.55 -15.38 1.22
C SER A 142 -13.76 -15.91 -0.22
N ILE A 143 -12.70 -16.09 -0.98
CA ILE A 143 -12.73 -16.75 -2.29
C ILE A 143 -12.90 -18.25 -2.11
N LEU A 144 -12.29 -18.78 -1.07
CA LEU A 144 -12.32 -20.19 -0.68
C LEU A 144 -12.80 -20.36 0.76
N ARG A 145 -13.38 -21.53 1.05
CA ARG A 145 -13.64 -22.04 2.40
C ARG A 145 -12.91 -23.36 2.61
N VAL A 146 -12.39 -23.56 3.79
CA VAL A 146 -11.89 -24.89 4.22
C VAL A 146 -13.05 -25.67 4.78
N VAL A 147 -13.35 -26.82 4.18
CA VAL A 147 -14.39 -27.74 4.64
C VAL A 147 -13.79 -28.75 5.64
N GLU A 148 -12.62 -29.32 5.28
CA GLU A 148 -11.88 -30.25 6.14
C GLU A 148 -10.39 -30.10 5.89
N GLU A 149 -9.60 -30.07 6.96
CA GLU A 149 -8.14 -30.08 6.95
C GLU A 149 -7.66 -30.96 8.09
N ARG A 150 -6.97 -32.05 7.77
CA ARG A 150 -6.53 -33.05 8.78
C ARG A 150 -5.12 -32.84 9.25
N SER A 151 -4.27 -32.30 8.39
CA SER A 151 -2.86 -32.03 8.68
C SER A 151 -2.35 -30.88 7.84
N LEU A 152 -1.28 -30.20 8.30
CA LEU A 152 -0.72 -29.06 7.60
C LEU A 152 0.16 -29.51 6.43
N PHE A 153 -0.12 -29.02 5.25
CA PHE A 153 0.67 -29.29 4.03
C PHE A 153 2.14 -28.83 4.17
N THR A 154 2.40 -27.83 5.01
CA THR A 154 3.77 -27.42 5.33
C THR A 154 4.59 -28.51 5.99
N GLU A 155 3.96 -29.35 6.82
CA GLU A 155 4.61 -30.42 7.59
C GLU A 155 4.66 -31.74 6.83
N ASP A 156 3.57 -32.07 6.14
CA ASP A 156 3.45 -33.29 5.35
C ASP A 156 3.06 -32.98 3.90
N ALA A 157 3.94 -33.29 2.95
CA ALA A 157 3.67 -33.12 1.53
C ALA A 157 2.52 -34.02 0.97
N LYS A 158 2.03 -34.96 1.76
CA LYS A 158 0.87 -35.83 1.45
C LYS A 158 -0.39 -35.40 2.21
N ALA A 159 -0.33 -34.30 2.95
CA ALA A 159 -1.49 -33.76 3.64
C ALA A 159 -2.61 -33.44 2.65
N GLU A 160 -3.83 -33.81 3.00
CA GLU A 160 -5.02 -33.50 2.23
C GLU A 160 -5.91 -32.51 2.96
N ALA A 161 -6.52 -31.62 2.15
CA ALA A 161 -7.52 -30.71 2.62
C ALA A 161 -8.65 -30.59 1.59
N LEU A 162 -9.87 -30.42 2.06
CA LEU A 162 -11.06 -30.21 1.24
C LEU A 162 -11.43 -28.73 1.29
N TYR A 163 -11.49 -28.14 0.11
CA TYR A 163 -11.87 -26.74 -0.08
C TYR A 163 -13.21 -26.64 -0.82
N GLU A 164 -13.88 -25.51 -0.62
CA GLU A 164 -15.13 -25.17 -1.31
C GLU A 164 -15.01 -23.78 -1.91
N THR A 165 -15.47 -23.59 -3.16
CA THR A 165 -15.49 -22.30 -3.84
C THR A 165 -16.68 -21.46 -3.40
N THR A 166 -16.49 -20.15 -3.27
CA THR A 166 -17.57 -19.18 -3.01
C THR A 166 -18.16 -18.59 -4.29
N GLY A 167 -17.51 -18.81 -5.43
CA GLY A 167 -17.92 -18.32 -6.75
C GLY A 167 -17.73 -16.81 -6.94
N ILE A 168 -16.80 -16.19 -6.20
CA ILE A 168 -16.44 -14.77 -6.38
C ILE A 168 -15.03 -14.58 -6.95
N SER A 169 -14.31 -15.68 -7.22
CA SER A 169 -12.94 -15.68 -7.77
C SER A 169 -12.82 -14.85 -9.04
N ASN A 170 -13.80 -14.93 -9.96
CA ASN A 170 -13.80 -14.22 -11.23
C ASN A 170 -13.82 -12.68 -11.11
N TYR A 171 -14.16 -12.17 -9.92
CA TYR A 171 -14.13 -10.74 -9.63
C TYR A 171 -12.84 -10.29 -8.93
N TYR A 172 -11.90 -11.21 -8.71
CA TYR A 172 -10.64 -10.87 -8.06
C TYR A 172 -9.79 -9.98 -8.96
N VAL A 173 -9.48 -10.42 -10.16
CA VAL A 173 -8.75 -9.60 -11.13
C VAL A 173 -9.72 -8.57 -11.75
N ARG A 174 -9.23 -7.35 -11.98
CA ARG A 174 -10.02 -6.35 -12.72
C ARG A 174 -10.14 -6.74 -14.19
N GLU A 175 -11.17 -6.26 -14.84
CA GLU A 175 -11.30 -6.34 -16.28
C GLU A 175 -10.33 -5.36 -16.97
N PHE A 176 -9.63 -5.82 -17.99
CA PHE A 176 -8.79 -5.01 -18.85
C PHE A 176 -9.51 -4.74 -20.17
N LYS A 177 -9.40 -3.51 -20.70
CA LYS A 177 -10.01 -3.13 -21.98
C LYS A 177 -9.16 -3.51 -23.16
N GLY A 178 -7.84 -3.42 -23.01
CA GLY A 178 -6.88 -3.74 -24.04
C GLY A 178 -6.40 -5.20 -24.00
N ASN A 179 -5.56 -5.55 -24.96
CA ASN A 179 -4.93 -6.85 -25.03
C ASN A 179 -3.72 -6.91 -24.09
N ILE A 180 -3.90 -7.48 -22.89
CA ILE A 180 -2.84 -7.59 -21.87
C ILE A 180 -1.59 -8.33 -22.33
N VAL A 181 -1.68 -9.18 -23.38
CA VAL A 181 -0.52 -9.88 -23.95
C VAL A 181 0.46 -8.91 -24.61
N GLU A 182 -0.02 -7.76 -25.05
CA GLU A 182 0.79 -6.71 -25.70
C GLU A 182 1.41 -5.73 -24.70
N TYR A 183 1.02 -5.81 -23.41
CA TYR A 183 1.55 -4.92 -22.39
C TYR A 183 2.98 -5.28 -22.03
N THR A 184 3.87 -4.30 -22.05
CA THR A 184 5.31 -4.46 -21.81
C THR A 184 5.78 -3.73 -20.56
N SER A 185 4.96 -2.82 -20.04
CA SER A 185 5.30 -1.98 -18.89
C SER A 185 4.16 -1.86 -17.90
N ILE A 186 4.47 -1.50 -16.66
CA ILE A 186 3.45 -1.19 -15.64
C ILE A 186 2.53 -0.06 -16.11
N SER A 187 3.08 0.91 -16.85
CA SER A 187 2.29 2.02 -17.41
C SER A 187 1.19 1.55 -18.36
N ASP A 188 1.40 0.48 -19.13
CA ASP A 188 0.39 -0.06 -20.02
C ASP A 188 -0.81 -0.58 -19.21
N TYR A 189 -0.55 -1.31 -18.12
CA TYR A 189 -1.59 -1.78 -17.20
C TYR A 189 -2.31 -0.63 -16.49
N MET A 190 -1.62 0.45 -16.16
CA MET A 190 -2.23 1.61 -15.47
C MET A 190 -3.10 2.44 -16.42
N ASN A 191 -2.67 2.60 -17.66
CA ASN A 191 -3.36 3.39 -18.67
C ASN A 191 -4.52 2.64 -19.36
N ASP A 192 -4.63 1.34 -19.19
CA ASP A 192 -5.66 0.50 -19.80
C ASP A 192 -7.08 1.03 -19.56
N GLU A 193 -7.37 1.51 -18.37
CA GLU A 193 -8.70 2.04 -18.04
C GLU A 193 -9.11 3.29 -18.85
N PHE A 194 -8.12 3.98 -19.43
CA PHE A 194 -8.31 5.21 -20.21
C PHE A 194 -8.18 4.99 -21.73
N ALA A 195 -7.97 3.74 -22.17
CA ALA A 195 -7.71 3.42 -23.58
C ALA A 195 -8.80 3.94 -24.54
N ASP A 196 -10.06 4.00 -24.08
CA ASP A 196 -11.21 4.47 -24.88
C ASP A 196 -11.53 5.95 -24.66
N GLN A 197 -10.78 6.67 -23.82
CA GLN A 197 -11.19 8.01 -23.33
C GLN A 197 -10.40 9.16 -23.96
N ASN A 198 -10.17 9.12 -25.26
CA ASN A 198 -9.48 10.21 -25.97
C ASN A 198 -10.13 11.61 -25.83
N GLU A 199 -11.38 11.69 -25.38
CA GLU A 199 -12.14 12.95 -25.26
C GLU A 199 -12.17 13.53 -23.81
N LEU A 200 -11.77 12.77 -22.79
CA LEU A 200 -11.93 13.14 -21.36
C LEU A 200 -10.62 13.53 -20.66
N VAL A 201 -9.71 14.20 -21.35
CA VAL A 201 -8.39 14.59 -20.78
C VAL A 201 -8.53 15.34 -19.44
N GLY A 202 -9.57 16.16 -19.27
CA GLY A 202 -9.83 16.88 -18.01
C GLY A 202 -10.21 15.96 -16.85
N ASP A 203 -11.00 14.92 -17.14
CA ASP A 203 -11.43 13.94 -16.12
C ASP A 203 -10.28 13.06 -15.70
N VAL A 204 -9.47 12.56 -16.65
CA VAL A 204 -8.28 11.74 -16.35
C VAL A 204 -7.30 12.49 -15.44
N ARG A 205 -7.05 13.79 -15.70
CA ARG A 205 -6.20 14.64 -14.83
C ARG A 205 -6.78 14.77 -13.42
N ARG A 206 -8.10 14.95 -13.30
CA ARG A 206 -8.77 15.01 -12.01
C ARG A 206 -8.63 13.68 -11.25
N TYR A 207 -8.85 12.54 -11.91
CA TYR A 207 -8.64 11.21 -11.33
C TYR A 207 -7.21 11.02 -10.87
N HIS A 208 -6.23 11.45 -11.67
CA HIS A 208 -4.82 11.38 -11.31
C HIS A 208 -4.54 12.14 -10.01
N ILE A 209 -4.99 13.39 -9.89
CA ILE A 209 -4.81 14.22 -8.69
C ILE A 209 -5.44 13.54 -7.45
N TYR A 210 -6.72 13.17 -7.53
CA TYR A 210 -7.43 12.61 -6.37
C TYR A 210 -6.87 11.25 -5.95
N ARG A 211 -6.46 10.41 -6.90
CA ARG A 211 -5.82 9.12 -6.61
C ARG A 211 -4.42 9.29 -6.04
N SER A 212 -3.62 10.23 -6.54
CA SER A 212 -2.29 10.52 -5.99
C SER A 212 -2.38 10.95 -4.54
N LEU A 213 -3.35 11.81 -4.20
CA LEU A 213 -3.58 12.26 -2.83
C LEU A 213 -4.15 11.15 -1.93
N LEU A 214 -5.06 10.32 -2.45
CA LEU A 214 -5.76 9.31 -1.65
C LEU A 214 -4.93 8.04 -1.41
N TYR A 215 -4.18 7.60 -2.43
CA TYR A 215 -3.44 6.33 -2.37
C TYR A 215 -1.93 6.54 -2.14
N GLY A 216 -1.38 7.70 -2.52
CA GLY A 216 0.01 8.07 -2.25
C GLY A 216 0.20 8.62 -0.84
N LEU A 217 1.43 8.62 -0.36
CA LEU A 217 1.80 9.29 0.90
C LEU A 217 2.04 10.78 0.67
N VAL A 218 2.68 11.10 -0.44
CA VAL A 218 3.03 12.46 -0.85
C VAL A 218 2.81 12.58 -2.36
N THR A 219 2.33 13.72 -2.80
CA THR A 219 2.27 14.09 -4.22
C THR A 219 3.21 15.27 -4.43
N TYR A 220 4.34 15.07 -5.11
CA TYR A 220 5.26 16.14 -5.42
C TYR A 220 4.82 16.90 -6.65
N THR A 221 5.10 18.22 -6.67
CA THR A 221 4.72 19.07 -7.80
C THR A 221 5.50 18.73 -9.08
N GLU A 222 6.68 18.14 -8.94
CA GLU A 222 7.48 17.68 -10.08
C GLU A 222 6.91 16.43 -10.78
N ASP A 223 6.08 15.64 -10.09
CA ASP A 223 5.39 14.47 -10.65
C ASP A 223 4.07 14.84 -11.35
N LEU A 224 3.68 16.11 -11.28
CA LEU A 224 2.44 16.63 -11.85
C LEU A 224 2.71 17.48 -13.09
N THR A 225 1.79 17.43 -14.02
CA THR A 225 1.77 18.37 -15.14
C THR A 225 1.41 19.79 -14.69
N GLU A 226 1.79 20.81 -15.44
CA GLU A 226 1.43 22.21 -15.16
C GLU A 226 -0.09 22.38 -15.01
N TYR A 227 -0.86 21.70 -15.84
CA TYR A 227 -2.34 21.72 -15.78
C TYR A 227 -2.91 21.10 -14.50
N GLU A 228 -2.29 20.06 -13.98
CA GLU A 228 -2.71 19.41 -12.71
C GLU A 228 -2.39 20.33 -11.53
N MET A 229 -1.23 20.98 -11.55
CA MET A 229 -0.87 21.99 -10.55
C MET A 229 -1.82 23.17 -10.55
N ASP A 230 -2.14 23.70 -11.72
CA ASP A 230 -3.11 24.80 -11.86
C ASP A 230 -4.50 24.39 -11.39
N TYR A 231 -4.93 23.17 -11.70
CA TYR A 231 -6.17 22.61 -11.18
C TYR A 231 -6.17 22.56 -9.66
N MET A 232 -5.12 21.99 -9.02
CA MET A 232 -5.03 21.91 -7.57
C MET A 232 -5.06 23.28 -6.89
N ARG A 233 -4.33 24.27 -7.45
CA ARG A 233 -4.33 25.65 -6.94
C ARG A 233 -5.70 26.31 -7.04
N LYS A 234 -6.33 26.20 -8.21
CA LYS A 234 -7.63 26.81 -8.50
C LYS A 234 -8.75 26.18 -7.67
N PHE A 235 -8.74 24.86 -7.49
CA PHE A 235 -9.79 24.10 -6.80
C PHE A 235 -9.41 23.67 -5.40
N ARG A 236 -8.37 24.26 -4.79
CA ARG A 236 -7.87 23.91 -3.45
C ARG A 236 -8.97 23.79 -2.40
N GLY A 237 -9.90 24.75 -2.37
CA GLY A 237 -11.02 24.76 -1.42
C GLY A 237 -12.01 23.60 -1.66
N SER A 238 -12.31 23.29 -2.91
CA SER A 238 -13.19 22.15 -3.27
C SER A 238 -12.55 20.81 -2.89
N ILE A 239 -11.26 20.65 -3.23
CA ILE A 239 -10.49 19.43 -2.89
C ILE A 239 -10.48 19.23 -1.37
N LYS A 240 -10.17 20.28 -0.60
CA LYS A 240 -10.19 20.24 0.86
C LYS A 240 -11.56 19.78 1.40
N ASN A 241 -12.63 20.44 0.98
CA ASN A 241 -13.99 20.14 1.44
C ASN A 241 -14.43 18.71 1.07
N GLU A 242 -14.03 18.22 -0.10
CA GLU A 242 -14.37 16.87 -0.54
C GLU A 242 -13.63 15.81 0.25
N PHE A 243 -12.33 15.96 0.51
CA PHE A 243 -11.59 15.03 1.34
C PHE A 243 -12.03 15.06 2.80
N GLU A 244 -12.33 16.24 3.35
CA GLU A 244 -12.90 16.36 4.68
C GLU A 244 -14.25 15.66 4.77
N LYS A 245 -15.12 15.87 3.77
CA LYS A 245 -16.46 15.27 3.72
C LYS A 245 -16.44 13.75 3.58
N TYR A 246 -15.63 13.19 2.68
CA TYR A 246 -15.74 11.79 2.26
C TYR A 246 -14.76 10.85 2.96
N VAL A 247 -13.60 11.34 3.39
CA VAL A 247 -12.55 10.50 4.00
C VAL A 247 -12.01 11.06 5.33
N ASN A 248 -12.68 12.10 5.87
CA ASN A 248 -12.23 12.77 7.08
C ASN A 248 -10.73 13.17 7.02
N GLY A 249 -10.29 13.62 5.84
CA GLY A 249 -8.89 13.93 5.56
C GLY A 249 -8.65 15.43 5.45
N GLU A 250 -7.52 15.89 5.98
CA GLU A 250 -7.07 17.27 5.86
C GLU A 250 -6.11 17.41 4.66
N PHE A 251 -6.52 18.22 3.68
CA PHE A 251 -5.71 18.49 2.50
C PHE A 251 -4.77 19.67 2.73
N GLU A 252 -3.48 19.42 2.61
CA GLU A 252 -2.43 20.44 2.62
C GLU A 252 -1.80 20.58 1.23
N LEU A 253 -1.64 21.83 0.77
CA LEU A 253 -0.93 22.16 -0.46
C LEU A 253 0.14 23.20 -0.14
N THR A 254 1.39 22.85 -0.35
CA THR A 254 2.55 23.73 -0.28
C THR A 254 3.05 24.10 -1.70
N ARG A 255 4.18 24.79 -1.78
CA ARG A 255 4.78 25.13 -3.06
C ARG A 255 5.22 23.88 -3.86
N ASN A 256 5.76 22.89 -3.16
CA ASN A 256 6.49 21.77 -3.78
C ASN A 256 5.83 20.40 -3.54
N MET A 257 4.81 20.31 -2.69
CA MET A 257 4.11 19.06 -2.42
C MET A 257 2.67 19.28 -1.99
N ALA A 258 1.86 18.24 -2.16
CA ALA A 258 0.51 18.13 -1.63
C ALA A 258 0.41 16.85 -0.78
N LEU A 259 -0.32 16.95 0.34
CA LEU A 259 -0.53 15.88 1.30
C LEU A 259 -2.01 15.75 1.62
N LEU A 260 -2.44 14.51 1.87
CA LEU A 260 -3.71 14.22 2.49
C LEU A 260 -3.45 13.53 3.84
N LEU A 261 -3.69 14.28 4.93
CA LEU A 261 -3.55 13.77 6.29
C LEU A 261 -4.87 13.11 6.70
N ILE A 262 -4.83 11.83 7.00
CA ILE A 262 -6.00 11.04 7.39
C ILE A 262 -5.75 10.50 8.79
N ASP A 263 -6.80 10.50 9.63
CA ASP A 263 -6.74 9.96 10.99
C ASP A 263 -6.28 8.48 10.94
N PRO A 264 -5.22 8.10 11.68
CA PRO A 264 -4.74 6.72 11.73
C PRO A 264 -5.80 5.71 12.15
N GLU A 265 -6.77 6.09 12.98
CA GLU A 265 -7.86 5.21 13.41
C GLU A 265 -8.84 4.87 12.28
N SER A 266 -8.89 5.70 11.23
CA SER A 266 -9.75 5.48 10.06
C SER A 266 -9.10 4.63 8.96
N ARG A 267 -7.83 4.23 9.10
CA ARG A 267 -7.12 3.38 8.14
C ARG A 267 -6.47 2.18 8.80
N GLU A 268 -6.89 0.98 8.40
CA GLU A 268 -6.22 -0.28 8.77
C GLU A 268 -5.00 -0.58 7.89
N LYS A 269 -4.83 0.13 6.77
CA LYS A 269 -3.74 -0.11 5.80
C LYS A 269 -2.60 0.89 5.89
N GLU A 270 -1.50 0.50 5.28
CA GLU A 270 -0.21 1.19 5.23
C GLU A 270 -0.34 2.71 5.14
N TYR A 271 0.02 3.38 6.19
CA TYR A 271 0.18 4.82 6.31
C TYR A 271 1.55 5.09 6.93
N PHE A 272 1.99 6.32 6.91
CA PHE A 272 3.21 6.72 7.59
C PHE A 272 2.95 7.98 8.44
N PRO A 273 3.37 8.00 9.70
CA PRO A 273 3.99 6.91 10.48
C PRO A 273 3.00 5.80 10.85
N ASN A 274 3.49 4.57 10.98
CA ASN A 274 2.70 3.40 11.35
C ASN A 274 3.30 2.65 12.54
N THR A 275 2.68 1.55 12.97
CA THR A 275 3.12 0.76 14.14
C THR A 275 4.32 -0.15 13.89
N LYS A 276 4.89 -0.17 12.67
CA LYS A 276 6.08 -0.97 12.36
C LYS A 276 7.31 -0.31 12.98
N ALA A 277 8.19 -1.11 13.56
CA ALA A 277 9.43 -0.62 14.19
C ALA A 277 10.34 0.18 13.22
N ILE A 278 10.27 -0.11 11.92
CA ILE A 278 11.00 0.68 10.90
C ILE A 278 10.48 2.11 10.82
N SER A 279 9.19 2.33 11.04
CA SER A 279 8.59 3.68 11.01
C SER A 279 9.23 4.61 12.03
N ASP A 280 9.43 4.14 13.27
CA ASP A 280 10.10 4.91 14.30
C ASP A 280 11.55 5.26 13.92
N ILE A 281 12.26 4.29 13.33
CA ILE A 281 13.64 4.50 12.85
C ILE A 281 13.68 5.57 11.76
N LEU A 282 12.74 5.53 10.80
CA LEU A 282 12.68 6.52 9.74
C LEU A 282 12.36 7.93 10.26
N LEU A 283 11.48 8.05 11.25
CA LEU A 283 11.20 9.34 11.91
C LEU A 283 12.46 9.94 12.55
N LEU A 284 13.29 9.11 13.21
CA LEU A 284 14.56 9.54 13.79
C LEU A 284 15.59 9.92 12.71
N VAL A 285 15.67 9.16 11.62
CA VAL A 285 16.56 9.49 10.49
C VAL A 285 16.13 10.80 9.83
N ASN A 286 14.81 10.99 9.60
CA ASN A 286 14.27 12.23 9.08
C ASN A 286 14.62 13.41 9.98
N TYR A 287 14.48 13.26 11.30
CA TYR A 287 14.86 14.28 12.28
C TYR A 287 16.35 14.62 12.20
N ALA A 288 17.23 13.62 12.13
CA ALA A 288 18.66 13.83 12.00
C ALA A 288 19.04 14.59 10.71
N ILE A 289 18.34 14.31 9.60
CA ILE A 289 18.53 15.05 8.34
C ILE A 289 18.04 16.49 8.49
N VAL A 290 16.88 16.72 9.10
CA VAL A 290 16.32 18.07 9.33
C VAL A 290 17.24 18.90 10.22
N LEU A 291 17.81 18.32 11.26
CA LEU A 291 18.80 19.02 12.11
C LEU A 291 20.02 19.51 11.32
N LYS A 292 20.51 18.68 10.37
CA LYS A 292 21.63 19.08 9.51
C LYS A 292 21.28 20.22 8.54
N ILE A 293 20.03 20.25 8.06
CA ILE A 293 19.51 21.39 7.26
C ILE A 293 19.45 22.64 8.12
N THR A 294 18.91 22.52 9.34
CA THR A 294 18.77 23.65 10.27
C THR A 294 20.12 24.22 10.70
N ASN A 295 21.15 23.36 10.80
CA ASN A 295 22.53 23.75 11.11
C ASN A 295 23.30 24.23 9.88
N GLU A 296 22.64 24.45 8.74
CA GLU A 296 23.23 24.94 7.48
C GLU A 296 24.32 23.99 6.89
N GLU A 297 24.31 22.70 7.29
CA GLU A 297 25.23 21.70 6.70
C GLU A 297 24.82 21.32 5.26
N PHE A 298 23.56 21.52 4.91
CA PHE A 298 23.00 21.28 3.58
C PHE A 298 22.24 22.50 3.06
N SER A 299 22.42 22.80 1.75
CA SER A 299 21.74 23.90 1.07
C SER A 299 20.58 23.33 0.24
N LEU A 300 19.37 23.88 0.47
CA LEU A 300 18.17 23.51 -0.29
C LEU A 300 18.17 24.16 -1.68
N GLN A 301 17.65 23.44 -2.66
CA GLN A 301 17.33 23.97 -3.99
C GLN A 301 16.00 24.75 -3.95
N GLU A 302 15.62 25.37 -5.07
CA GLU A 302 14.36 26.13 -5.16
C GLU A 302 13.10 25.28 -4.91
N ASN A 303 13.14 23.99 -5.28
CA ASN A 303 12.07 23.00 -5.02
C ASN A 303 12.15 22.36 -3.63
N GLU A 304 12.96 22.93 -2.71
CA GLU A 304 13.20 22.44 -1.35
C GLU A 304 13.80 21.02 -1.28
N THR A 305 14.34 20.52 -2.39
CA THR A 305 15.13 19.29 -2.39
C THR A 305 16.62 19.62 -2.21
N PHE A 306 17.40 18.62 -1.89
CA PHE A 306 18.87 18.67 -1.96
C PHE A 306 19.45 17.29 -2.22
N ALA A 307 20.67 17.28 -2.76
CA ALA A 307 21.36 16.03 -3.09
C ALA A 307 22.52 15.79 -2.12
N ILE A 308 22.58 14.58 -1.54
CA ILE A 308 23.70 14.15 -0.70
C ILE A 308 24.40 12.93 -1.30
N ALA A 309 25.70 12.78 -1.01
CA ALA A 309 26.45 11.58 -1.39
C ALA A 309 25.92 10.37 -0.62
N GLN A 310 26.03 9.18 -1.22
CA GLN A 310 25.57 7.94 -0.58
C GLN A 310 26.24 7.71 0.77
N GLU A 311 27.53 7.97 0.88
CA GLU A 311 28.30 7.83 2.13
C GLU A 311 27.83 8.80 3.23
N GLN A 312 27.32 9.97 2.86
CA GLN A 312 26.79 10.93 3.83
C GLN A 312 25.48 10.41 4.44
N LEU A 313 24.57 9.87 3.62
CA LEU A 313 23.33 9.25 4.12
C LEU A 313 23.65 8.03 4.99
N TYR A 314 24.58 7.17 4.55
CA TYR A 314 25.02 6.00 5.33
C TYR A 314 25.54 6.40 6.70
N ARG A 315 26.33 7.49 6.77
CA ARG A 315 26.85 8.04 8.04
C ARG A 315 25.71 8.51 8.94
N ILE A 316 24.73 9.24 8.40
CA ILE A 316 23.57 9.73 9.19
C ILE A 316 22.82 8.54 9.77
N ILE A 317 22.51 7.52 8.95
CA ILE A 317 21.79 6.32 9.41
C ILE A 317 22.58 5.57 10.49
N LYS A 318 23.90 5.45 10.31
CA LYS A 318 24.77 4.82 11.31
C LYS A 318 24.78 5.59 12.63
N ASP A 319 24.86 6.92 12.58
CA ASP A 319 24.89 7.79 13.77
C ASP A 319 23.57 7.67 14.54
N VAL A 320 22.43 7.71 13.83
CA VAL A 320 21.09 7.47 14.41
C VAL A 320 21.02 6.10 15.08
N ARG A 321 21.52 5.04 14.43
CA ARG A 321 21.57 3.72 15.06
C ARG A 321 22.40 3.72 16.33
N GLN A 322 23.58 4.32 16.32
CA GLN A 322 24.45 4.36 17.51
C GLN A 322 23.81 5.11 18.67
N GLU A 323 23.09 6.21 18.40
CA GLU A 323 22.45 7.03 19.41
C GLU A 323 21.19 6.40 19.98
N TYR A 324 20.35 5.76 19.12
CA TYR A 324 19.00 5.34 19.49
C TYR A 324 18.79 3.83 19.50
N GLN A 325 19.81 2.98 19.25
CA GLN A 325 19.65 1.53 19.15
C GLN A 325 19.00 0.88 20.37
N MET A 326 19.16 1.43 21.57
CA MET A 326 18.54 0.91 22.80
C MET A 326 17.02 0.97 22.78
N TYR A 327 16.43 1.85 21.99
CA TYR A 327 14.98 2.00 21.81
C TYR A 327 14.42 1.14 20.68
N PHE A 328 15.29 0.56 19.85
CA PHE A 328 14.87 -0.26 18.72
C PHE A 328 14.39 -1.64 19.17
N SER A 329 13.54 -2.27 18.39
CA SER A 329 13.16 -3.67 18.59
C SER A 329 14.37 -4.59 18.54
N LYS A 330 14.30 -5.77 19.17
CA LYS A 330 15.40 -6.74 19.21
C LYS A 330 15.94 -7.06 17.81
N ASN A 331 15.05 -7.22 16.83
CA ASN A 331 15.43 -7.53 15.45
C ASN A 331 16.36 -6.45 14.87
N TYR A 332 16.03 -5.16 15.01
CA TYR A 332 16.85 -4.07 14.51
C TYR A 332 18.11 -3.81 15.33
N ARG A 333 18.10 -4.12 16.63
CA ARG A 333 19.32 -4.02 17.46
C ARG A 333 20.38 -5.05 17.08
N GLU A 334 19.94 -6.29 16.80
CA GLU A 334 20.82 -7.41 16.48
C GLU A 334 21.17 -7.53 14.98
N MET A 335 20.49 -6.75 14.14
CA MET A 335 20.71 -6.75 12.69
C MET A 335 22.14 -6.29 12.33
N PRO A 336 22.84 -6.94 11.37
CA PRO A 336 24.12 -6.43 10.83
C PRO A 336 23.96 -5.00 10.30
N LEU A 337 24.99 -4.16 10.50
CA LEU A 337 24.93 -2.73 10.14
C LEU A 337 24.58 -2.51 8.66
N ASP A 338 25.20 -3.25 7.76
CA ASP A 338 24.99 -3.09 6.32
C ASP A 338 23.52 -3.40 5.96
N LYS A 339 22.95 -4.49 6.49
CA LYS A 339 21.54 -4.83 6.30
C LYS A 339 20.60 -3.78 6.89
N PHE A 340 20.96 -3.23 8.04
CA PHE A 340 20.17 -2.17 8.67
C PHE A 340 20.12 -0.92 7.77
N ILE A 341 21.27 -0.50 7.22
CA ILE A 341 21.35 0.65 6.31
C ILE A 341 20.55 0.38 5.03
N GLU A 342 20.74 -0.80 4.43
CA GLU A 342 19.99 -1.20 3.23
C GLU A 342 18.47 -1.16 3.45
N GLU A 343 18.00 -1.69 4.58
CA GLU A 343 16.57 -1.72 4.91
C GLU A 343 16.01 -0.30 5.16
N VAL A 344 16.75 0.55 5.87
CA VAL A 344 16.35 1.95 6.08
C VAL A 344 16.25 2.69 4.75
N ILE A 345 17.26 2.57 3.88
CA ILE A 345 17.25 3.20 2.56
C ILE A 345 16.12 2.68 1.68
N TYR A 346 15.86 1.37 1.73
CA TYR A 346 14.75 0.77 1.02
C TYR A 346 13.42 1.44 1.40
N TYR A 347 13.13 1.58 2.69
CA TYR A 347 11.89 2.21 3.15
C TYR A 347 11.86 3.73 2.95
N LEU A 348 12.99 4.43 3.02
CA LEU A 348 13.05 5.85 2.65
C LEU A 348 12.67 6.07 1.18
N LYS A 349 13.03 5.15 0.29
CA LYS A 349 12.62 5.17 -1.14
C LYS A 349 11.14 4.79 -1.29
N GLU A 350 10.68 3.75 -0.60
CA GLU A 350 9.29 3.29 -0.67
C GLU A 350 8.29 4.36 -0.22
N TYR A 351 8.66 5.16 0.76
CA TYR A 351 7.83 6.26 1.27
C TYR A 351 8.09 7.61 0.57
N ASP A 352 8.80 7.59 -0.55
CA ASP A 352 9.11 8.79 -1.34
C ASP A 352 9.84 9.90 -0.57
N PHE A 353 10.59 9.57 0.48
CA PHE A 353 11.43 10.53 1.18
C PHE A 353 12.72 10.84 0.44
N ILE A 354 13.22 9.87 -0.32
CA ILE A 354 14.43 9.99 -1.12
C ILE A 354 14.27 9.35 -2.49
N LYS A 355 15.03 9.86 -3.46
CA LYS A 355 15.19 9.25 -4.79
C LYS A 355 16.65 8.93 -5.02
N GLU A 356 16.94 7.72 -5.45
CA GLU A 356 18.30 7.29 -5.77
C GLU A 356 18.70 7.74 -7.18
N THR A 357 19.91 8.25 -7.30
CA THR A 357 20.60 8.52 -8.55
C THR A 357 21.91 7.73 -8.56
N GLU A 358 22.65 7.70 -9.67
CA GLU A 358 23.86 6.88 -9.80
C GLU A 358 24.88 7.06 -8.66
N LEU A 359 25.05 8.29 -8.12
CA LEU A 359 26.07 8.61 -7.11
C LEU A 359 25.51 9.29 -5.86
N ARG A 360 24.22 9.63 -5.82
CA ARG A 360 23.64 10.48 -4.77
C ARG A 360 22.20 10.06 -4.44
N TYR A 361 21.73 10.52 -3.29
CA TYR A 361 20.31 10.55 -2.96
C TYR A 361 19.79 11.98 -3.03
N ILE A 362 18.65 12.17 -3.69
CA ILE A 362 17.88 13.41 -3.64
C ILE A 362 16.93 13.28 -2.45
N ILE A 363 16.98 14.21 -1.53
CA ILE A 363 16.15 14.27 -0.34
C ILE A 363 14.96 15.20 -0.62
N TYR A 364 13.77 14.76 -0.29
CA TYR A 364 12.53 15.45 -0.56
C TYR A 364 11.98 16.21 0.65
N PRO A 365 11.20 17.30 0.46
CA PRO A 365 10.70 18.16 1.55
C PRO A 365 9.74 17.46 2.52
N SER A 366 9.11 16.35 2.14
CA SER A 366 8.23 15.55 3.02
C SER A 366 8.94 15.06 4.28
N ILE A 367 10.26 14.86 4.24
CA ILE A 367 11.06 14.53 5.42
C ILE A 367 10.81 15.52 6.58
N ALA A 368 10.69 16.83 6.28
CA ALA A 368 10.49 17.84 7.32
C ALA A 368 9.09 17.80 7.96
N ARG A 369 8.12 17.19 7.30
CA ARG A 369 6.76 17.00 7.83
C ARG A 369 6.60 15.72 8.67
N MET A 370 7.54 14.79 8.54
CA MET A 370 7.45 13.45 9.11
C MET A 370 8.71 13.15 9.92
N VAL A 371 8.82 13.83 11.06
CA VAL A 371 9.95 13.74 12.00
C VAL A 371 9.50 13.21 13.36
N GLY A 372 10.38 12.53 14.05
CA GLY A 372 10.20 12.13 15.44
C GLY A 372 11.52 12.22 16.19
N TYR A 373 11.47 12.52 17.47
CA TYR A 373 12.65 12.54 18.32
C TYR A 373 12.35 11.88 19.67
N ILE A 374 13.40 11.41 20.33
CA ILE A 374 13.33 10.86 21.68
C ILE A 374 13.97 11.90 22.61
N PRO A 375 13.20 12.52 23.53
CA PRO A 375 13.74 13.52 24.45
C PRO A 375 14.83 12.91 25.32
N LYS A 376 15.95 13.61 25.49
CA LYS A 376 16.98 13.22 26.47
C LYS A 376 16.46 13.54 27.88
N GLU A 377 16.73 12.66 28.85
CA GLU A 377 16.24 12.79 30.23
C GLU A 377 16.48 14.18 30.85
N LYS A 378 17.53 14.90 30.45
CA LYS A 378 17.81 16.25 30.88
C LYS A 378 16.84 17.31 30.34
N GLU A 379 16.28 17.10 29.15
CA GLU A 379 15.30 18.04 28.54
C GLU A 379 13.92 17.87 29.18
N VAL A 380 13.57 16.64 29.56
CA VAL A 380 12.32 16.35 30.29
C VAL A 380 12.31 17.01 31.66
N GLN A 381 13.45 17.05 32.38
CA GLN A 381 13.55 17.73 33.67
C GLN A 381 13.42 19.27 33.55
N LEU A 382 13.99 19.87 32.49
CA LEU A 382 13.87 21.31 32.25
C LEU A 382 12.44 21.74 31.92
N SER A 383 11.73 20.97 31.09
CA SER A 383 10.33 21.26 30.74
C SER A 383 9.35 21.11 31.93
N ILE A 384 9.66 20.24 32.86
CA ILE A 384 8.87 20.11 34.12
C ILE A 384 9.10 21.31 35.04
N PHE A 385 10.30 21.88 35.07
CA PHE A 385 10.61 23.06 35.90
C PHE A 385 10.11 24.36 35.28
N GLU A 386 10.12 24.51 33.95
CA GLU A 386 9.55 25.71 33.29
C GLU A 386 8.02 25.80 33.38
N GLY A 387 7.32 24.66 33.55
CA GLY A 387 5.86 24.62 33.78
C GLY A 387 5.40 25.02 35.17
N VAL A 388 6.31 25.18 36.14
CA VAL A 388 5.98 25.51 37.54
C VAL A 388 6.16 27.01 37.86
N GLU A 389 6.81 27.80 36.98
CA GLU A 389 7.00 29.24 37.18
C GLU A 389 5.88 30.12 36.57
N ASN A 390 4.83 29.55 36.00
CA ASN A 390 3.70 30.29 35.38
C ASN A 390 2.33 29.95 35.98
N GLU A 391 2.24 29.61 37.31
CA GLU A 391 0.99 29.61 38.05
C GLU A 391 0.96 30.73 39.10
#